data_ef18778fc5a92a52f25895937f49f925
#
_entry.id   ef18778fc5a92a52f25895937f49f925
#
_cell.length_a   1.000
_cell.length_b   1.000
_cell.length_c   1.000
_cell.angle_alpha   90.00
_cell.angle_beta   90.00
_cell.angle_gamma   90.00
#
_symmetry.space_group_name_H-M   'P 1'
#
loop_
_entity.id
_entity.type
_entity.pdbx_description
1 polymer ?
#
loop_
_entity_poly.entity_id
_entity_poly.type
_entity_poly.pdbx_seq_one_letter_code
_entity_poly.pdbx_strand_id
1 'polypeptide(L)'
;MNLKWYYWYFQSVIPERICDDIIRYGKEQEKETALTGSSNKDNLTKLELKNIQKKRKSDVVWMNDRWIYKEIQPYIHQANASADWNFEWDWSESCQFTEYKKGQFYDWHCDSYEEPYNQPDDANTHGKLRKLSMTVSLTDPD
;
A
#
# COMPACT_ATOMS: atom_id res chain seq x y z
N MET A 1 -3.78 10.98 -24.89
CA MET A 1 -4.18 10.08 -23.79
C MET A 1 -4.62 10.94 -22.63
N ASN A 2 -5.79 10.67 -22.03
CA ASN A 2 -6.24 11.41 -20.84
C ASN A 2 -5.80 10.63 -19.59
N LEU A 3 -4.78 11.12 -18.91
CA LEU A 3 -4.16 10.44 -17.77
C LEU A 3 -5.08 10.27 -16.57
N LYS A 4 -6.15 11.06 -16.45
CA LYS A 4 -7.13 10.92 -15.36
C LYS A 4 -7.80 9.53 -15.29
N TRP A 5 -7.78 8.75 -16.38
CA TRP A 5 -8.30 7.38 -16.38
C TRP A 5 -7.41 6.38 -15.66
N TYR A 6 -6.14 6.75 -15.42
CA TYR A 6 -5.15 5.84 -14.86
C TYR A 6 -4.67 6.24 -13.49
N TYR A 7 -4.55 7.56 -13.21
CA TYR A 7 -4.12 8.05 -11.92
C TYR A 7 -4.62 9.47 -11.66
N TRP A 8 -4.65 9.80 -10.38
CA TRP A 8 -4.88 11.14 -9.84
C TRP A 8 -3.81 11.43 -8.82
N TYR A 9 -3.39 12.67 -8.69
CA TYR A 9 -2.39 13.03 -7.71
C TYR A 9 -2.76 14.32 -7.00
N PHE A 10 -2.27 14.45 -5.79
CA PHE A 10 -2.31 15.65 -4.98
C PHE A 10 -0.90 16.03 -4.60
N GLN A 11 -0.64 17.33 -4.45
CA GLN A 11 0.68 17.82 -4.06
C GLN A 11 0.54 18.58 -2.75
N SER A 12 1.38 18.23 -1.76
CA SER A 12 1.50 18.91 -0.46
C SER A 12 0.16 19.06 0.30
N VAL A 13 -0.73 18.05 0.20
CA VAL A 13 -2.05 18.11 0.81
C VAL A 13 -2.09 17.55 2.22
N ILE A 14 -1.14 16.66 2.58
CA ILE A 14 -0.99 16.17 3.94
C ILE A 14 0.01 17.07 4.64
N PRO A 15 -0.35 17.67 5.78
CA PRO A 15 0.56 18.53 6.52
C PRO A 15 1.84 17.80 6.95
N GLU A 16 3.00 18.45 6.85
CA GLU A 16 4.31 17.91 7.22
C GLU A 16 4.31 17.27 8.61
N ARG A 17 3.70 17.93 9.59
CA ARG A 17 3.53 17.38 10.95
C ARG A 17 2.86 15.99 10.95
N ILE A 18 1.86 15.77 10.10
CA ILE A 18 1.18 14.47 9.99
C ILE A 18 2.09 13.45 9.32
N CYS A 19 2.87 13.85 8.32
CA CYS A 19 3.89 12.99 7.71
C CYS A 19 4.94 12.56 8.74
N ASP A 20 5.43 13.49 9.55
CA ASP A 20 6.38 13.23 10.65
C ASP A 20 5.79 12.29 11.71
N ASP A 21 4.52 12.48 12.08
CA ASP A 21 3.83 11.63 13.03
C ASP A 21 3.69 10.20 12.51
N ILE A 22 3.37 10.02 11.22
CA ILE A 22 3.30 8.70 10.56
C ILE A 22 4.69 8.05 10.51
N ILE A 23 5.73 8.82 10.15
CA ILE A 23 7.11 8.31 10.09
C ILE A 23 7.57 7.84 11.48
N ARG A 24 7.38 8.67 12.50
CA ARG A 24 7.74 8.32 13.87
C ARG A 24 7.02 7.06 14.33
N TYR A 25 5.71 7.02 14.15
CA TYR A 25 4.87 5.88 14.53
C TYR A 25 5.30 4.60 13.80
N GLY A 26 5.51 4.66 12.48
CA GLY A 26 5.95 3.51 11.69
C GLY A 26 7.34 2.99 12.07
N LYS A 27 8.26 3.89 12.47
CA LYS A 27 9.60 3.51 12.93
C LYS A 27 9.62 2.86 14.31
N GLU A 28 8.63 3.13 15.15
CA GLU A 28 8.46 2.54 16.49
C GLU A 28 7.86 1.13 16.43
N GLN A 29 7.21 0.76 15.32
CA GLN A 29 6.60 -0.55 15.17
C GLN A 29 7.62 -1.63 14.81
N GLU A 30 7.26 -2.88 15.11
CA GLU A 30 8.04 -4.04 14.70
C GLU A 30 8.01 -4.20 13.18
N LYS A 31 9.20 -4.28 12.58
CA LYS A 31 9.35 -4.39 11.12
C LYS A 31 9.25 -5.83 10.67
N GLU A 32 8.50 -6.04 9.61
CA GLU A 32 8.44 -7.30 8.92
C GLU A 32 9.18 -7.25 7.58
N THR A 33 9.85 -8.36 7.21
CA THR A 33 10.38 -8.50 5.86
C THR A 33 9.25 -8.59 4.87
N ALA A 34 9.24 -7.69 3.89
CA ALA A 34 8.20 -7.67 2.87
C ALA A 34 8.25 -8.92 2.00
N LEU A 35 7.12 -9.62 1.93
CA LEU A 35 6.88 -10.74 1.03
C LEU A 35 5.91 -10.30 -0.05
N THR A 36 6.10 -10.80 -1.27
CA THR A 36 5.15 -10.61 -2.38
C THR A 36 4.24 -11.84 -2.48
N GLY A 37 2.93 -11.61 -2.53
CA GLY A 37 1.93 -12.68 -2.65
C GLY A 37 1.51 -13.32 -1.33
N SER A 38 0.66 -14.34 -1.41
CA SER A 38 0.04 -15.05 -0.27
C SER A 38 0.97 -16.02 0.47
N SER A 39 2.28 -15.85 0.39
CA SER A 39 3.24 -16.80 0.93
C SER A 39 3.42 -16.64 2.43
N ASN A 40 3.05 -17.65 3.21
CA ASN A 40 3.45 -17.76 4.62
C ASN A 40 4.96 -17.93 4.72
N LYS A 41 5.61 -17.12 5.56
CA LYS A 41 7.09 -17.14 5.79
C LYS A 41 7.63 -18.53 6.13
N ASP A 42 6.86 -19.32 6.85
CA ASP A 42 7.29 -20.60 7.43
C ASP A 42 7.42 -21.73 6.41
N ASN A 43 6.92 -21.56 5.19
CA ASN A 43 6.88 -22.60 4.16
C ASN A 43 7.68 -22.27 2.89
N LEU A 44 8.44 -21.15 2.88
CA LEU A 44 9.19 -20.74 1.70
C LEU A 44 10.55 -21.45 1.60
N THR A 45 10.83 -22.00 0.44
CA THR A 45 12.16 -22.53 0.11
C THR A 45 13.17 -21.39 -0.05
N LYS A 46 14.47 -21.71 0.11
CA LYS A 46 15.57 -20.74 -0.12
C LYS A 46 15.55 -20.14 -1.52
N LEU A 47 15.06 -20.88 -2.52
CA LEU A 47 14.97 -20.40 -3.91
C LEU A 47 13.82 -19.41 -4.07
N GLU A 48 12.67 -19.67 -3.46
CA GLU A 48 11.52 -18.77 -3.46
C GLU A 48 11.84 -17.46 -2.74
N LEU A 49 12.50 -17.52 -1.57
CA LEU A 49 13.00 -16.34 -0.87
C LEU A 49 13.94 -15.50 -1.74
N LYS A 50 14.86 -16.13 -2.46
CA LYS A 50 15.79 -15.45 -3.37
C LYS A 50 15.07 -14.79 -4.54
N ASN A 51 14.01 -15.42 -5.08
CA ASN A 51 13.20 -14.85 -6.15
C ASN A 51 12.35 -13.68 -5.67
N ILE A 52 11.80 -13.74 -4.45
CA ILE A 52 11.10 -12.63 -3.81
C ILE A 52 12.05 -11.45 -3.62
N GLN A 53 13.26 -11.69 -3.10
CA GLN A 53 14.28 -10.65 -2.89
C GLN A 53 14.78 -9.99 -4.19
N LYS A 54 14.64 -10.65 -5.35
CA LYS A 54 14.92 -10.03 -6.66
C LYS A 54 13.86 -9.04 -7.10
N LYS A 55 12.61 -9.21 -6.66
CA LYS A 55 11.50 -8.33 -6.98
C LYS A 55 11.34 -7.21 -5.96
N ARG A 56 11.60 -7.49 -4.70
CA ARG A 56 11.43 -6.54 -3.61
C ARG A 56 12.48 -6.76 -2.53
N LYS A 57 13.10 -5.67 -2.12
CA LYS A 57 14.00 -5.63 -0.97
C LYS A 57 13.61 -4.42 -0.13
N SER A 58 12.73 -4.61 0.85
CA SER A 58 12.30 -3.57 1.78
C SER A 58 11.77 -4.20 3.06
N ASP A 59 11.81 -3.43 4.14
CA ASP A 59 11.13 -3.76 5.38
C ASP A 59 9.80 -3.00 5.42
N VAL A 60 8.76 -3.64 5.93
CA VAL A 60 7.43 -3.05 6.00
C VAL A 60 6.88 -3.12 7.41
N VAL A 61 6.00 -2.17 7.71
CA VAL A 61 5.14 -2.17 8.89
C VAL A 61 3.69 -2.09 8.40
N TRP A 62 2.84 -2.96 8.92
CA TRP A 62 1.41 -2.93 8.63
C TRP A 62 0.68 -2.14 9.70
N MET A 63 0.00 -1.07 9.29
CA MET A 63 -0.68 -0.15 10.19
C MET A 63 -2.18 -0.16 9.91
N ASN A 64 -2.97 -0.30 10.98
CA ASN A 64 -4.44 -0.33 10.90
C ASN A 64 -5.08 0.77 11.75
N ASP A 65 -4.33 1.80 12.08
CA ASP A 65 -4.74 2.84 13.01
C ASP A 65 -5.69 3.82 12.36
N ARG A 66 -6.87 3.99 12.95
CA ARG A 66 -7.96 4.82 12.44
C ARG A 66 -7.55 6.28 12.15
N TRP A 67 -6.60 6.82 12.91
CA TRP A 67 -6.14 8.18 12.71
C TRP A 67 -5.42 8.34 11.37
N ILE A 68 -4.65 7.34 10.91
CA ILE A 68 -3.98 7.36 9.60
C ILE A 68 -5.01 7.35 8.48
N TYR A 69 -5.99 6.45 8.54
CA TYR A 69 -7.07 6.40 7.55
C TYR A 69 -7.86 7.71 7.48
N LYS A 70 -8.09 8.35 8.63
CA LYS A 70 -8.77 9.64 8.68
C LYS A 70 -8.03 10.73 7.90
N GLU A 71 -6.70 10.69 7.89
CA GLU A 71 -5.87 11.67 7.15
C GLU A 71 -5.81 11.38 5.64
N ILE A 72 -5.89 10.11 5.21
CA ILE A 72 -5.66 9.73 3.80
C ILE A 72 -6.94 9.43 3.02
N GLN A 73 -7.95 8.83 3.63
CA GLN A 73 -9.18 8.42 2.93
C GLN A 73 -9.95 9.57 2.25
N PRO A 74 -10.02 10.78 2.80
CA PRO A 74 -10.67 11.90 2.12
C PRO A 74 -10.11 12.16 0.71
N TYR A 75 -8.80 12.01 0.52
CA TYR A 75 -8.16 12.18 -0.78
C TYR A 75 -8.49 11.05 -1.74
N ILE A 76 -8.65 9.83 -1.27
CA ILE A 76 -9.10 8.70 -2.10
C ILE A 76 -10.52 8.97 -2.62
N HIS A 77 -11.44 9.40 -1.75
CA HIS A 77 -12.80 9.76 -2.15
C HIS A 77 -12.81 10.91 -3.16
N GLN A 78 -12.00 11.95 -2.90
CA GLN A 78 -11.90 13.10 -3.80
C GLN A 78 -11.35 12.70 -5.17
N ALA A 79 -10.28 11.88 -5.22
CA ALA A 79 -9.70 11.39 -6.47
C ALA A 79 -10.71 10.56 -7.26
N ASN A 80 -11.38 9.61 -6.59
CA ASN A 80 -12.37 8.73 -7.20
C ASN A 80 -13.51 9.52 -7.87
N ALA A 81 -14.01 10.55 -7.19
CA ALA A 81 -15.04 11.43 -7.75
C ALA A 81 -14.51 12.35 -8.85
N SER A 82 -13.36 13.02 -8.61
CA SER A 82 -12.80 14.03 -9.56
C SER A 82 -12.29 13.41 -10.86
N ALA A 83 -11.86 12.16 -10.83
CA ALA A 83 -11.44 11.41 -12.00
C ALA A 83 -12.60 10.73 -12.73
N ASP A 84 -13.81 10.81 -12.22
CA ASP A 84 -15.01 10.10 -12.71
C ASP A 84 -14.85 8.58 -12.69
N TRP A 85 -14.04 8.03 -11.80
CA TRP A 85 -13.93 6.57 -11.67
C TRP A 85 -15.15 5.98 -11.01
N ASN A 86 -15.70 6.64 -10.01
CA ASN A 86 -16.96 6.30 -9.32
C ASN A 86 -17.00 4.84 -8.82
N PHE A 87 -15.86 4.31 -8.37
CA PHE A 87 -15.83 3.01 -7.75
C PHE A 87 -16.57 3.03 -6.42
N GLU A 88 -17.46 2.09 -6.24
CA GLU A 88 -18.05 1.77 -4.94
C GLU A 88 -17.07 0.87 -4.19
N TRP A 89 -16.42 1.42 -3.16
CA TRP A 89 -15.47 0.67 -2.33
C TRP A 89 -15.92 0.72 -0.87
N ASP A 90 -15.79 -0.39 -0.17
CA ASP A 90 -16.33 -0.60 1.17
C ASP A 90 -15.25 -1.02 2.17
N TRP A 91 -14.05 -1.32 1.70
CA TRP A 91 -12.96 -1.78 2.54
C TRP A 91 -11.62 -1.19 2.12
N SER A 92 -10.81 -0.84 3.12
CA SER A 92 -9.41 -0.46 2.94
C SER A 92 -8.53 -1.49 3.62
N GLU A 93 -7.58 -2.03 2.88
CA GLU A 93 -6.57 -2.91 3.45
C GLU A 93 -5.63 -2.15 4.40
N SER A 94 -4.82 -2.89 5.16
CA SER A 94 -3.81 -2.31 6.05
C SER A 94 -2.88 -1.38 5.29
N CYS A 95 -2.59 -0.22 5.88
CA CYS A 95 -1.60 0.70 5.33
C CYS A 95 -0.21 0.08 5.47
N GLN A 96 0.52 0.03 4.36
CA GLN A 96 1.89 -0.44 4.34
C GLN A 96 2.84 0.75 4.49
N PHE A 97 3.46 0.89 5.66
CA PHE A 97 4.58 1.82 5.83
C PHE A 97 5.86 1.15 5.37
N THR A 98 6.58 1.79 4.46
CA THR A 98 7.84 1.27 3.92
C THR A 98 8.93 2.32 4.00
N GLU A 99 10.06 1.95 4.58
CA GLU A 99 11.29 2.74 4.55
C GLU A 99 12.27 2.10 3.57
N TYR A 100 12.64 2.83 2.52
CA TYR A 100 13.66 2.39 1.57
C TYR A 100 15.02 2.95 1.95
N LYS A 101 15.95 2.05 2.25
CA LYS A 101 17.37 2.36 2.47
C LYS A 101 18.15 2.22 1.16
N LYS A 102 19.37 2.76 1.11
CA LYS A 102 20.24 2.63 -0.06
C LYS A 102 20.35 1.17 -0.54
N GLY A 103 20.02 0.96 -1.82
CA GLY A 103 20.01 -0.36 -2.44
C GLY A 103 18.78 -1.23 -2.13
N GLN A 104 17.75 -0.66 -1.51
CA GLN A 104 16.44 -1.27 -1.38
C GLN A 104 15.53 -0.78 -2.51
N PHE A 105 14.60 -1.61 -2.93
CA PHE A 105 13.70 -1.34 -4.05
C PHE A 105 12.46 -2.24 -4.02
N TYR A 106 11.46 -1.83 -4.78
CA TYR A 106 10.36 -2.68 -5.21
C TYR A 106 10.21 -2.49 -6.73
N ASP A 107 10.34 -3.58 -7.45
CA ASP A 107 10.27 -3.56 -8.93
C ASP A 107 8.83 -3.29 -9.41
N TRP A 108 8.68 -2.99 -10.70
CA TRP A 108 7.40 -2.75 -11.33
C TRP A 108 6.44 -3.92 -11.10
N HIS A 109 5.25 -3.63 -10.63
CA HIS A 109 4.21 -4.59 -10.30
C HIS A 109 2.82 -3.96 -10.42
N CYS A 110 1.80 -4.80 -10.48
CA CYS A 110 0.42 -4.39 -10.32
C CYS A 110 -0.01 -4.63 -8.87
N ASP A 111 -0.71 -3.66 -8.28
CA ASP A 111 -1.29 -3.82 -6.94
C ASP A 111 -2.57 -4.65 -6.94
N SER A 112 -3.21 -4.79 -8.10
CA SER A 112 -4.42 -5.61 -8.28
C SER A 112 -4.09 -7.01 -8.77
N TYR A 113 -4.90 -7.97 -8.36
CA TYR A 113 -4.90 -9.33 -8.91
C TYR A 113 -5.96 -9.43 -10.01
N GLU A 114 -5.79 -10.37 -10.94
CA GLU A 114 -6.78 -10.66 -12.00
C GLU A 114 -8.03 -11.32 -11.41
N GLU A 115 -7.84 -12.17 -10.41
CA GLU A 115 -8.90 -12.90 -9.72
C GLU A 115 -9.24 -12.28 -8.37
N PRO A 116 -10.51 -12.36 -7.94
CA PRO A 116 -10.93 -11.97 -6.60
C PRO A 116 -10.19 -12.74 -5.51
N TYR A 117 -10.03 -12.11 -4.35
CA TYR A 117 -9.48 -12.79 -3.18
C TYR A 117 -10.29 -14.03 -2.81
N ASN A 118 -9.60 -15.15 -2.68
CA ASN A 118 -10.18 -16.40 -2.18
C ASN A 118 -9.77 -16.61 -0.72
N GLN A 119 -10.43 -15.90 0.19
CA GLN A 119 -10.19 -15.93 1.63
C GLN A 119 -11.52 -16.10 2.37
N PRO A 120 -12.10 -17.33 2.38
CA PRO A 120 -13.46 -17.57 2.91
C PRO A 120 -13.64 -17.14 4.37
N ASP A 121 -12.56 -17.14 5.15
CA ASP A 121 -12.58 -16.77 6.57
C ASP A 121 -12.50 -15.25 6.80
N ASP A 122 -12.28 -14.46 5.75
CA ASP A 122 -12.22 -12.99 5.81
C ASP A 122 -13.33 -12.36 4.96
N ALA A 123 -14.43 -12.03 5.60
CA ALA A 123 -15.60 -11.40 4.95
C ALA A 123 -15.29 -10.01 4.36
N ASN A 124 -14.21 -9.34 4.80
CA ASN A 124 -13.85 -8.03 4.30
C ASN A 124 -13.18 -8.08 2.93
N THR A 125 -12.48 -9.17 2.63
CA THR A 125 -11.70 -9.31 1.39
C THR A 125 -12.21 -10.40 0.46
N HIS A 126 -12.86 -11.45 0.99
CA HIS A 126 -13.34 -12.57 0.19
C HIS A 126 -14.26 -12.14 -0.96
N GLY A 127 -13.96 -12.59 -2.16
CA GLY A 127 -14.71 -12.26 -3.37
C GLY A 127 -14.51 -10.83 -3.91
N LYS A 128 -13.64 -10.04 -3.30
CA LYS A 128 -13.38 -8.66 -3.70
C LYS A 128 -12.09 -8.51 -4.52
N LEU A 129 -12.01 -7.44 -5.29
CA LEU A 129 -10.86 -7.01 -6.06
C LEU A 129 -10.37 -5.65 -5.57
N ARG A 130 -9.08 -5.43 -5.53
CA ARG A 130 -8.52 -4.08 -5.39
C ARG A 130 -8.91 -3.24 -6.59
N LYS A 131 -9.48 -2.07 -6.36
CA LYS A 131 -9.85 -1.11 -7.39
C LYS A 131 -9.02 0.15 -7.34
N LEU A 132 -8.61 0.56 -6.16
CA LEU A 132 -7.82 1.75 -5.92
C LEU A 132 -6.57 1.39 -5.13
N SER A 133 -5.45 1.97 -5.51
CA SER A 133 -4.20 1.95 -4.77
C SER A 133 -3.75 3.38 -4.53
N MET A 134 -3.26 3.66 -3.33
CA MET A 134 -2.77 4.98 -2.96
C MET A 134 -1.35 4.88 -2.42
N THR A 135 -0.48 5.73 -2.94
CA THR A 135 0.86 5.93 -2.41
C THR A 135 0.97 7.34 -1.83
N VAL A 136 1.51 7.44 -0.63
CA VAL A 136 1.80 8.70 0.04
C VAL A 136 3.30 8.82 0.25
N SER A 137 3.93 9.84 -0.38
CA SER A 137 5.30 10.21 -0.08
C SER A 137 5.31 11.03 1.20
N LEU A 138 5.97 10.52 2.23
CA LEU A 138 6.03 11.14 3.56
C LEU A 138 7.28 12.03 3.73
N THR A 139 8.24 11.93 2.82
CA THR A 139 9.46 12.75 2.79
C THR A 139 9.55 13.52 1.49
N ASP A 140 10.26 14.63 1.51
CA ASP A 140 10.61 15.33 0.27
C ASP A 140 11.50 14.44 -0.60
N PRO A 141 11.42 14.59 -1.93
CA PRO A 141 12.37 13.94 -2.83
C PRO A 141 13.76 14.55 -2.61
N ASP A 142 14.76 13.68 -2.46
CA ASP A 142 16.18 14.06 -2.41
C ASP A 142 16.69 14.51 -3.79
#